data_a4c04c08257794fc63766063bef82fc5
#
_entry.id   a4c04c08257794fc63766063bef82fc5
#
_cell.length_a   1.000
_cell.length_b   1.000
_cell.length_c   1.000
_cell.angle_alpha   90.00
_cell.angle_beta   90.00
_cell.angle_gamma   90.00
#
_symmetry.space_group_name_H-M   'P 1'
#
loop_
_entity.id
_entity.type
_entity.pdbx_description
1 polymer ?
#
loop_
_entity_poly.entity_id
_entity_poly.type
_entity_poly.pdbx_seq_one_letter_code
_entity_poly.pdbx_strand_id
1 'polypeptide(L)'
;MKPLLDVLIILDALEKGGSFAAASAKLFKTPSALSYTVHKLENDLNIQLLDRSGHRARFTRTGKMLLEKGREVLHTVRELEKQAIKLHEGWENELVIGVDDTFPFSLLAPLIDAFYQRHSVTRLKFVNGVLGGSWETLTQGRADIIVGAMRAPPPDTGFGFARLGDLELVFAVAPHHPLVHEEEPLSRQTIKRFRAIVVGDSVHSSRSIGSELLDAQEAITVFDFKTKLELQISGLGCGYLPRYLAQRFLESGALIEKKVVAQIVYEPVWVGWNEQTAGLASGWWRDEILANNAIAGVYAKSPV
;
A
#
# COMPACT_ATOMS: atom_id res chain seq x y z
N MET A 1 23.92 -22.11 -23.53
CA MET A 1 24.09 -21.61 -22.15
C MET A 1 24.81 -22.69 -21.35
N LYS A 2 25.90 -22.35 -20.65
CA LYS A 2 26.67 -23.32 -19.86
C LYS A 2 25.78 -23.90 -18.73
N PRO A 3 25.97 -25.14 -18.28
CA PRO A 3 25.11 -25.80 -17.28
C PRO A 3 25.35 -25.26 -15.86
N LEU A 4 25.45 -23.93 -15.71
CA LEU A 4 25.78 -23.29 -14.44
C LEU A 4 24.72 -23.57 -13.37
N LEU A 5 23.43 -23.49 -13.72
CA LEU A 5 22.36 -23.70 -12.76
C LEU A 5 22.37 -25.12 -12.18
N ASP A 6 22.59 -26.13 -13.04
CA ASP A 6 22.73 -27.53 -12.60
C ASP A 6 23.91 -27.70 -11.63
N VAL A 7 25.06 -27.03 -11.93
CA VAL A 7 26.20 -27.09 -11.02
C VAL A 7 25.92 -26.41 -9.69
N LEU A 8 25.23 -25.28 -9.66
CA LEU A 8 24.85 -24.62 -8.40
C LEU A 8 23.98 -25.54 -7.53
N ILE A 9 23.01 -26.23 -8.13
CA ILE A 9 22.19 -27.24 -7.44
C ILE A 9 23.03 -28.36 -6.86
N ILE A 10 24.00 -28.87 -7.66
CA ILE A 10 24.90 -29.93 -7.24
C ILE A 10 25.80 -29.47 -6.09
N LEU A 11 26.39 -28.27 -6.17
CA LEU A 11 27.25 -27.73 -5.12
C LEU A 11 26.48 -27.55 -3.80
N ASP A 12 25.23 -27.06 -3.85
CA ASP A 12 24.39 -26.93 -2.64
C ASP A 12 24.04 -28.28 -2.03
N ALA A 13 23.75 -29.28 -2.87
CA ALA A 13 23.48 -30.64 -2.41
C ALA A 13 24.73 -31.33 -1.84
N LEU A 14 25.91 -31.09 -2.43
CA LEU A 14 27.20 -31.59 -1.95
C LEU A 14 27.55 -31.04 -0.56
N GLU A 15 27.38 -29.74 -0.35
CA GLU A 15 27.64 -29.17 0.98
C GLU A 15 26.72 -29.72 2.05
N LYS A 16 25.41 -29.82 1.76
CA LYS A 16 24.44 -30.37 2.71
C LYS A 16 24.62 -31.84 2.98
N GLY A 17 25.03 -32.62 1.98
CA GLY A 17 25.17 -34.07 2.06
C GLY A 17 26.60 -34.55 2.40
N GLY A 18 27.60 -33.71 2.27
CA GLY A 18 29.01 -34.01 2.57
C GLY A 18 29.69 -34.98 1.58
N SER A 19 28.98 -35.50 0.57
CA SER A 19 29.52 -36.43 -0.42
C SER A 19 28.71 -36.46 -1.72
N PHE A 20 29.35 -36.87 -2.83
CA PHE A 20 28.65 -37.09 -4.09
C PHE A 20 27.58 -38.21 -4.01
N ALA A 21 27.81 -39.21 -3.18
CA ALA A 21 26.83 -40.27 -2.93
C ALA A 21 25.55 -39.75 -2.28
N ALA A 22 25.71 -38.92 -1.21
CA ALA A 22 24.55 -38.31 -0.56
C ALA A 22 23.85 -37.29 -1.45
N ALA A 23 24.60 -36.47 -2.20
CA ALA A 23 24.03 -35.52 -3.14
C ALA A 23 23.26 -36.22 -4.27
N SER A 24 23.80 -37.36 -4.78
CA SER A 24 23.15 -38.13 -5.85
C SER A 24 21.81 -38.73 -5.40
N ALA A 25 21.73 -39.26 -4.20
CA ALA A 25 20.48 -39.77 -3.63
C ALA A 25 19.42 -38.65 -3.56
N LYS A 26 19.81 -37.44 -3.14
CA LYS A 26 18.90 -36.29 -3.05
C LYS A 26 18.43 -35.76 -4.40
N LEU A 27 19.33 -35.80 -5.40
CA LEU A 27 19.04 -35.26 -6.74
C LEU A 27 18.54 -36.32 -7.74
N PHE A 28 18.34 -37.58 -7.31
CA PHE A 28 17.91 -38.70 -8.15
C PHE A 28 18.79 -38.90 -9.39
N LYS A 29 20.11 -38.71 -9.24
CA LYS A 29 21.12 -38.87 -10.30
C LYS A 29 22.24 -39.80 -9.82
N THR A 30 23.08 -40.28 -10.70
CA THR A 30 24.26 -41.09 -10.31
C THR A 30 25.41 -40.18 -9.83
N PRO A 31 26.26 -40.65 -8.91
CA PRO A 31 27.44 -39.87 -8.45
C PRO A 31 28.38 -39.47 -9.62
N SER A 32 28.53 -40.37 -10.61
CA SER A 32 29.35 -40.10 -11.79
C SER A 32 28.77 -38.98 -12.65
N ALA A 33 27.44 -38.94 -12.85
CA ALA A 33 26.79 -37.85 -13.58
C ALA A 33 26.97 -36.52 -12.94
N LEU A 34 26.80 -36.42 -11.59
CA LEU A 34 27.03 -35.18 -10.85
C LEU A 34 28.50 -34.74 -10.96
N SER A 35 29.45 -35.67 -10.76
CA SER A 35 30.87 -35.37 -10.88
C SER A 35 31.23 -34.87 -12.27
N TYR A 36 30.71 -35.49 -13.32
CA TYR A 36 30.91 -35.08 -14.71
C TYR A 36 30.38 -33.66 -14.98
N THR A 37 29.19 -33.34 -14.51
CA THR A 37 28.60 -32.01 -14.67
C THR A 37 29.43 -30.92 -14.03
N VAL A 38 29.92 -31.14 -12.81
CA VAL A 38 30.81 -30.20 -12.13
C VAL A 38 32.13 -30.07 -12.87
N HIS A 39 32.76 -31.19 -13.24
CA HIS A 39 34.04 -31.19 -13.96
C HIS A 39 33.96 -30.50 -15.33
N LYS A 40 32.85 -30.69 -16.04
CA LYS A 40 32.60 -29.99 -17.30
C LYS A 40 32.60 -28.47 -17.12
N LEU A 41 31.95 -27.95 -16.09
CA LEU A 41 31.97 -26.50 -15.80
C LEU A 41 33.36 -26.02 -15.37
N GLU A 42 34.07 -26.82 -14.54
CA GLU A 42 35.48 -26.53 -14.16
C GLU A 42 36.36 -26.38 -15.42
N ASN A 43 36.24 -27.28 -16.39
CA ASN A 43 36.98 -27.23 -17.65
C ASN A 43 36.56 -26.05 -18.54
N ASP A 44 35.25 -25.82 -18.68
CA ASP A 44 34.68 -24.76 -19.51
C ASP A 44 35.13 -23.35 -19.03
N LEU A 45 35.34 -23.20 -17.73
CA LEU A 45 35.78 -21.94 -17.12
C LEU A 45 37.27 -21.90 -16.79
N ASN A 46 37.98 -23.03 -16.98
CA ASN A 46 39.38 -23.21 -16.56
C ASN A 46 39.61 -22.85 -15.08
N ILE A 47 38.74 -23.36 -14.20
CA ILE A 47 38.79 -23.15 -12.75
C ILE A 47 38.60 -24.48 -12.01
N GLN A 48 39.06 -24.55 -10.76
CA GLN A 48 38.75 -25.65 -9.85
C GLN A 48 37.74 -25.20 -8.79
N LEU A 49 36.60 -25.91 -8.70
CA LEU A 49 35.59 -25.71 -7.70
C LEU A 49 35.75 -26.66 -6.51
N LEU A 50 36.24 -27.86 -6.78
CA LEU A 50 36.43 -28.91 -5.78
C LEU A 50 37.89 -29.40 -5.81
N ASP A 51 38.53 -29.45 -4.65
CA ASP A 51 39.77 -30.16 -4.41
C ASP A 51 39.44 -31.65 -4.13
N ARG A 52 40.02 -32.52 -4.95
CA ARG A 52 39.81 -33.99 -4.93
C ARG A 52 41.09 -34.74 -4.53
N SER A 53 42.11 -34.03 -4.02
CA SER A 53 43.38 -34.65 -3.61
C SER A 53 43.25 -35.54 -2.36
N GLY A 54 42.20 -35.37 -1.57
CA GLY A 54 41.90 -36.17 -0.37
C GLY A 54 40.79 -37.21 -0.57
N HIS A 55 40.51 -37.98 0.50
CA HIS A 55 39.45 -39.00 0.51
C HIS A 55 38.03 -38.42 0.29
N ARG A 56 37.80 -37.10 0.51
CA ARG A 56 36.57 -36.40 0.27
C ARG A 56 36.82 -35.13 -0.49
N ALA A 57 35.97 -34.84 -1.47
CA ALA A 57 36.02 -33.59 -2.19
C ALA A 57 35.76 -32.41 -1.24
N ARG A 58 36.64 -31.39 -1.28
CA ARG A 58 36.49 -30.15 -0.49
C ARG A 58 36.31 -28.96 -1.43
N PHE A 59 35.50 -27.98 -1.01
CA PHE A 59 35.36 -26.77 -1.79
C PHE A 59 36.65 -25.96 -1.79
N THR A 60 37.09 -25.54 -2.96
CA THR A 60 38.15 -24.51 -3.13
C THR A 60 37.58 -23.14 -2.70
N ARG A 61 38.46 -22.12 -2.64
CA ARG A 61 38.00 -20.74 -2.38
C ARG A 61 37.00 -20.28 -3.46
N THR A 62 37.26 -20.60 -4.73
CA THR A 62 36.36 -20.33 -5.87
C THR A 62 35.09 -21.09 -5.78
N GLY A 63 35.12 -22.37 -5.37
CA GLY A 63 33.94 -23.20 -5.16
C GLY A 63 33.04 -22.67 -4.04
N LYS A 64 33.60 -22.21 -2.93
CA LYS A 64 32.84 -21.59 -1.84
C LYS A 64 32.14 -20.30 -2.29
N MET A 65 32.87 -19.41 -2.96
CA MET A 65 32.30 -18.18 -3.52
C MET A 65 31.13 -18.48 -4.47
N LEU A 66 31.33 -19.45 -5.39
CA LEU A 66 30.29 -19.83 -6.33
C LEU A 66 29.08 -20.46 -5.64
N LEU A 67 29.28 -21.25 -4.58
CA LEU A 67 28.20 -21.81 -3.77
C LEU A 67 27.39 -20.71 -3.05
N GLU A 68 28.05 -19.76 -2.38
CA GLU A 68 27.40 -18.69 -1.65
C GLU A 68 26.57 -17.80 -2.58
N LYS A 69 27.17 -17.29 -3.65
CA LYS A 69 26.46 -16.49 -4.65
C LYS A 69 25.45 -17.32 -5.45
N GLY A 70 25.76 -18.58 -5.69
CA GLY A 70 24.85 -19.50 -6.35
C GLY A 70 23.58 -19.76 -5.56
N ARG A 71 23.60 -19.74 -4.25
CA ARG A 71 22.39 -19.85 -3.40
C ARG A 71 21.44 -18.68 -3.60
N GLU A 72 21.95 -17.47 -3.75
CA GLU A 72 21.14 -16.29 -4.08
C GLU A 72 20.43 -16.48 -5.44
N VAL A 73 21.15 -16.95 -6.44
CA VAL A 73 20.58 -17.26 -7.78
C VAL A 73 19.53 -18.36 -7.70
N LEU A 74 19.81 -19.45 -6.99
CA LEU A 74 18.85 -20.55 -6.82
C LEU A 74 17.59 -20.10 -6.06
N HIS A 75 17.73 -19.21 -5.10
CA HIS A 75 16.58 -18.59 -4.43
C HIS A 75 15.74 -17.78 -5.42
N THR A 76 16.36 -16.91 -6.20
CA THR A 76 15.68 -16.11 -7.23
C THR A 76 14.92 -16.99 -8.24
N VAL A 77 15.53 -18.08 -8.72
CA VAL A 77 14.87 -19.01 -9.64
C VAL A 77 13.63 -19.64 -9.01
N ARG A 78 13.71 -20.09 -7.75
CA ARG A 78 12.54 -20.65 -7.04
C ARG A 78 11.42 -19.63 -6.86
N GLU A 79 11.76 -18.40 -6.58
CA GLU A 79 10.75 -17.32 -6.48
C GLU A 79 10.10 -17.04 -7.84
N LEU A 80 10.87 -17.05 -8.95
CA LEU A 80 10.31 -16.94 -10.29
C LEU A 80 9.35 -18.08 -10.63
N GLU A 81 9.69 -19.34 -10.27
CA GLU A 81 8.81 -20.50 -10.46
C GLU A 81 7.49 -20.32 -9.67
N LYS A 82 7.58 -19.89 -8.39
CA LYS A 82 6.39 -19.63 -7.59
C LYS A 82 5.52 -18.50 -8.19
N GLN A 83 6.15 -17.43 -8.65
CA GLN A 83 5.43 -16.33 -9.30
C GLN A 83 4.72 -16.77 -10.57
N ALA A 84 5.38 -17.58 -11.40
CA ALA A 84 4.78 -18.12 -12.63
C ALA A 84 3.56 -19.00 -12.33
N ILE A 85 3.65 -19.87 -11.30
CA ILE A 85 2.53 -20.72 -10.86
C ILE A 85 1.38 -19.83 -10.35
N LYS A 86 1.66 -18.86 -9.50
CA LYS A 86 0.64 -17.95 -8.94
C LYS A 86 -0.04 -17.11 -10.00
N LEU A 87 0.72 -16.60 -10.97
CA LEU A 87 0.14 -15.87 -12.10
C LEU A 87 -0.80 -16.78 -12.93
N HIS A 88 -0.42 -18.03 -13.14
CA HIS A 88 -1.27 -19.03 -13.81
C HIS A 88 -2.55 -19.32 -13.00
N GLU A 89 -2.48 -19.30 -11.67
CA GLU A 89 -3.61 -19.44 -10.76
C GLU A 89 -4.50 -18.17 -10.66
N GLY A 90 -4.13 -17.08 -11.33
CA GLY A 90 -4.87 -15.81 -11.34
C GLY A 90 -4.48 -14.80 -10.27
N TRP A 91 -3.33 -15.00 -9.60
CA TRP A 91 -2.78 -14.01 -8.65
C TRP A 91 -1.96 -12.96 -9.39
N GLU A 92 -2.16 -11.70 -9.05
CA GLU A 92 -1.36 -10.59 -9.57
C GLU A 92 0.07 -10.61 -8.99
N ASN A 93 1.08 -10.29 -9.81
CA ASN A 93 2.45 -10.11 -9.33
C ASN A 93 2.61 -8.84 -8.47
N GLU A 94 1.87 -7.80 -8.79
CA GLU A 94 1.80 -6.55 -8.04
C GLU A 94 0.33 -6.12 -7.96
N LEU A 95 -0.09 -5.66 -6.79
CA LEU A 95 -1.38 -5.03 -6.55
C LEU A 95 -1.15 -3.61 -6.04
N VAL A 96 -1.66 -2.63 -6.75
CA VAL A 96 -1.55 -1.22 -6.38
C VAL A 96 -2.86 -0.77 -5.72
N ILE A 97 -2.76 -0.35 -4.46
CA ILE A 97 -3.89 0.13 -3.67
C ILE A 97 -3.76 1.63 -3.48
N GLY A 98 -4.69 2.40 -4.06
CA GLY A 98 -4.84 3.82 -3.82
C GLY A 98 -5.54 4.06 -2.49
N VAL A 99 -4.94 4.85 -1.62
CA VAL A 99 -5.52 5.19 -0.32
C VAL A 99 -5.79 6.69 -0.29
N ASP A 100 -7.04 7.07 -0.04
CA ASP A 100 -7.39 8.48 0.12
C ASP A 100 -6.81 9.03 1.41
N ASP A 101 -6.39 10.29 1.40
CA ASP A 101 -5.78 10.97 2.55
C ASP A 101 -6.71 11.07 3.76
N THR A 102 -8.02 10.97 3.52
CA THR A 102 -9.04 10.91 4.58
C THR A 102 -9.23 9.51 5.16
N PHE A 103 -8.52 8.49 4.69
CA PHE A 103 -8.63 7.13 5.19
C PHE A 103 -7.53 6.84 6.23
N PRO A 104 -7.87 6.34 7.43
CA PRO A 104 -6.87 5.98 8.45
C PRO A 104 -6.03 4.78 7.99
N PHE A 105 -4.85 5.01 7.43
CA PHE A 105 -3.98 3.95 6.89
C PHE A 105 -3.70 2.82 7.90
N SER A 106 -3.68 3.14 9.19
CA SER A 106 -3.49 2.15 10.26
C SER A 106 -4.49 1.00 10.25
N LEU A 107 -5.69 1.21 9.68
CA LEU A 107 -6.71 0.17 9.54
C LEU A 107 -6.33 -0.90 8.50
N LEU A 108 -5.41 -0.59 7.58
CA LEU A 108 -4.91 -1.57 6.61
C LEU A 108 -3.80 -2.46 7.18
N ALA A 109 -3.12 -2.05 8.26
CA ALA A 109 -1.99 -2.81 8.80
C ALA A 109 -2.33 -4.27 9.17
N PRO A 110 -3.47 -4.58 9.83
CA PRO A 110 -3.87 -5.96 10.10
C PRO A 110 -4.19 -6.75 8.81
N LEU A 111 -4.74 -6.08 7.79
CA LEU A 111 -5.04 -6.71 6.50
C LEU A 111 -3.76 -7.02 5.73
N ILE A 112 -2.76 -6.13 5.78
CA ILE A 112 -1.43 -6.35 5.19
C ILE A 112 -0.79 -7.60 5.80
N ASP A 113 -0.80 -7.72 7.13
CA ASP A 113 -0.24 -8.88 7.83
C ASP A 113 -0.98 -10.17 7.44
N ALA A 114 -2.31 -10.17 7.50
CA ALA A 114 -3.14 -11.31 7.12
C ALA A 114 -2.94 -11.73 5.66
N PHE A 115 -2.77 -10.76 4.75
CA PHE A 115 -2.49 -11.01 3.34
C PHE A 115 -1.16 -11.74 3.16
N TYR A 116 -0.08 -11.25 3.74
CA TYR A 116 1.24 -11.85 3.60
C TYR A 116 1.40 -13.18 4.33
N GLN A 117 0.63 -13.44 5.38
CA GLN A 117 0.59 -14.76 6.01
C GLN A 117 0.00 -15.83 5.08
N ARG A 118 -0.91 -15.47 4.19
CA ARG A 118 -1.62 -16.40 3.28
C ARG A 118 -1.08 -16.35 1.84
N HIS A 119 -0.60 -15.18 1.38
CA HIS A 119 -0.33 -14.87 -0.03
C HIS A 119 0.98 -14.10 -0.21
N SER A 120 2.12 -14.77 -0.01
CA SER A 120 3.44 -14.12 0.07
C SER A 120 4.04 -13.66 -1.28
N VAL A 121 3.38 -13.87 -2.41
CA VAL A 121 3.98 -13.67 -3.75
C VAL A 121 3.57 -12.35 -4.41
N THR A 122 2.35 -11.87 -4.17
CA THR A 122 1.88 -10.59 -4.71
C THR A 122 2.54 -9.43 -3.97
N ARG A 123 3.19 -8.55 -4.70
CA ARG A 123 3.76 -7.32 -4.14
C ARG A 123 2.68 -6.28 -3.93
N LEU A 124 2.52 -5.79 -2.71
CA LEU A 124 1.62 -4.67 -2.41
C LEU A 124 2.34 -3.35 -2.61
N LYS A 125 1.67 -2.42 -3.30
CA LYS A 125 2.11 -1.04 -3.47
C LYS A 125 0.97 -0.12 -3.09
N PHE A 126 1.25 0.82 -2.19
CA PHE A 126 0.29 1.83 -1.77
C PHE A 126 0.63 3.17 -2.42
N VAL A 127 -0.39 3.83 -2.96
CA VAL A 127 -0.25 5.17 -3.54
C VAL A 127 -1.27 6.10 -2.88
N ASN A 128 -0.88 7.35 -2.67
CA ASN A 128 -1.77 8.33 -2.07
C ASN A 128 -2.72 8.91 -3.11
N GLY A 129 -4.00 9.00 -2.77
CA GLY A 129 -5.01 9.77 -3.49
C GLY A 129 -5.52 10.90 -2.59
N VAL A 130 -5.69 12.08 -3.16
CA VAL A 130 -6.26 13.22 -2.43
C VAL A 130 -7.55 13.62 -3.10
N LEU A 131 -8.65 13.48 -2.36
CA LEU A 131 -10.00 13.90 -2.79
C LEU A 131 -10.39 13.27 -4.15
N GLY A 132 -10.72 14.10 -5.15
CA GLY A 132 -11.08 13.62 -6.50
C GLY A 132 -10.02 12.79 -7.20
N GLY A 133 -8.75 12.93 -6.81
CA GLY A 133 -7.63 12.18 -7.36
C GLY A 133 -7.65 10.68 -7.07
N SER A 134 -8.42 10.23 -6.07
CA SER A 134 -8.59 8.80 -5.78
C SER A 134 -9.26 8.09 -6.95
N TRP A 135 -10.38 8.59 -7.48
CA TRP A 135 -11.04 8.03 -8.66
C TRP A 135 -10.20 8.17 -9.92
N GLU A 136 -9.52 9.29 -10.11
CA GLU A 136 -8.61 9.47 -11.23
C GLU A 136 -7.46 8.45 -11.22
N THR A 137 -6.94 8.15 -10.04
CA THR A 137 -5.89 7.13 -9.86
C THR A 137 -6.36 5.74 -10.33
N LEU A 138 -7.62 5.38 -10.07
CA LEU A 138 -8.23 4.16 -10.55
C LEU A 138 -8.49 4.20 -12.07
N THR A 139 -9.12 5.27 -12.57
CA THR A 139 -9.52 5.39 -13.98
C THR A 139 -8.32 5.50 -14.93
N GLN A 140 -7.19 6.03 -14.47
CA GLN A 140 -5.94 6.07 -15.23
C GLN A 140 -5.10 4.79 -15.10
N GLY A 141 -5.59 3.76 -14.40
CA GLY A 141 -4.87 2.51 -14.19
C GLY A 141 -3.62 2.64 -13.31
N ARG A 142 -3.53 3.69 -12.49
CA ARG A 142 -2.43 3.89 -11.54
C ARG A 142 -2.64 3.12 -10.23
N ALA A 143 -3.87 2.67 -9.98
CA ALA A 143 -4.23 1.75 -8.90
C ALA A 143 -5.24 0.72 -9.42
N ASP A 144 -5.23 -0.46 -8.81
CA ASP A 144 -6.16 -1.56 -9.07
C ASP A 144 -7.40 -1.48 -8.16
N ILE A 145 -7.18 -0.99 -6.94
CA ILE A 145 -8.19 -0.72 -5.92
C ILE A 145 -7.95 0.68 -5.36
N ILE A 146 -9.02 1.38 -5.02
CA ILE A 146 -8.96 2.60 -4.20
C ILE A 146 -9.81 2.42 -2.95
N VAL A 147 -9.36 2.96 -1.83
CA VAL A 147 -10.08 2.93 -0.55
C VAL A 147 -10.16 4.32 0.07
N GLY A 148 -11.32 4.64 0.61
CA GLY A 148 -11.56 5.93 1.24
C GLY A 148 -11.96 7.05 0.26
N ALA A 149 -12.22 6.72 -1.01
CA ALA A 149 -12.56 7.70 -2.02
C ALA A 149 -13.79 8.51 -1.63
N MET A 150 -13.64 9.81 -1.55
CA MET A 150 -14.74 10.74 -1.36
C MET A 150 -15.42 11.03 -2.69
N ARG A 151 -16.66 11.50 -2.66
CA ARG A 151 -17.55 11.72 -3.82
C ARG A 151 -18.06 10.41 -4.43
N ALA A 152 -19.19 10.55 -5.12
CA ALA A 152 -19.75 9.44 -5.89
C ALA A 152 -18.79 8.98 -7.00
N PRO A 153 -18.80 7.68 -7.31
CA PRO A 153 -18.03 7.16 -8.45
C PRO A 153 -18.44 7.87 -9.75
N PRO A 154 -17.50 8.06 -10.69
CA PRO A 154 -17.83 8.59 -11.99
C PRO A 154 -18.81 7.65 -12.73
N PRO A 155 -19.81 8.18 -13.43
CA PRO A 155 -20.78 7.38 -14.16
C PRO A 155 -20.10 6.60 -15.30
N ASP A 156 -20.66 5.43 -15.64
CA ASP A 156 -20.36 4.62 -16.84
C ASP A 156 -18.88 4.25 -17.03
N THR A 157 -18.16 3.95 -15.94
CA THR A 157 -16.70 3.70 -16.01
C THR A 157 -16.30 2.23 -16.14
N GLY A 158 -17.21 1.28 -15.98
CA GLY A 158 -16.88 -0.16 -15.96
C GLY A 158 -16.07 -0.60 -14.74
N PHE A 159 -16.05 0.23 -13.68
CA PHE A 159 -15.44 -0.08 -12.39
C PHE A 159 -16.49 -0.55 -11.40
N GLY A 160 -16.10 -1.52 -10.55
CA GLY A 160 -16.87 -1.89 -9.38
C GLY A 160 -16.67 -0.88 -8.25
N PHE A 161 -17.69 -0.69 -7.44
CA PHE A 161 -17.59 0.17 -6.25
C PHE A 161 -18.60 -0.24 -5.19
N ALA A 162 -18.27 0.08 -3.94
CA ALA A 162 -19.17 -0.07 -2.80
C ALA A 162 -18.99 1.08 -1.81
N ARG A 163 -20.09 1.45 -1.13
CA ARG A 163 -20.05 2.48 -0.10
C ARG A 163 -19.51 1.89 1.20
N LEU A 164 -18.48 2.54 1.80
CA LEU A 164 -17.96 2.18 3.12
C LEU A 164 -18.76 2.80 4.26
N GLY A 165 -19.35 3.96 4.03
CA GLY A 165 -20.13 4.72 5.01
C GLY A 165 -20.01 6.22 4.77
N ASP A 166 -20.12 7.01 5.85
CA ASP A 166 -20.05 8.46 5.80
C ASP A 166 -18.92 8.97 6.71
N LEU A 167 -18.04 9.77 6.16
CA LEU A 167 -17.01 10.46 6.92
C LEU A 167 -17.64 11.67 7.64
N GLU A 168 -17.57 11.68 8.94
CA GLU A 168 -18.00 12.84 9.74
C GLU A 168 -16.94 13.94 9.71
N LEU A 169 -17.35 15.15 9.37
CA LEU A 169 -16.53 16.35 9.35
C LEU A 169 -16.91 17.31 10.48
N VAL A 170 -15.91 17.90 11.11
CA VAL A 170 -16.07 18.92 12.16
C VAL A 170 -15.37 20.20 11.76
N PHE A 171 -16.02 21.33 11.98
CA PHE A 171 -15.37 22.64 11.82
C PHE A 171 -14.64 22.98 13.11
N ALA A 172 -13.31 23.12 13.03
CA ALA A 172 -12.46 23.27 14.19
C ALA A 172 -11.47 24.41 14.05
N VAL A 173 -11.15 25.04 15.18
CA VAL A 173 -10.19 26.13 15.29
C VAL A 173 -9.33 25.96 16.54
N ALA A 174 -8.14 26.59 16.58
CA ALA A 174 -7.33 26.67 17.81
C ALA A 174 -8.03 27.48 18.88
N PRO A 175 -7.75 27.26 20.20
CA PRO A 175 -8.35 28.00 21.32
C PRO A 175 -8.11 29.51 21.28
N HIS A 176 -6.99 29.93 20.70
CA HIS A 176 -6.62 31.34 20.55
C HIS A 176 -7.06 31.97 19.22
N HIS A 177 -7.75 31.22 18.37
CA HIS A 177 -8.25 31.75 17.11
C HIS A 177 -9.47 32.67 17.36
N PRO A 178 -9.58 33.83 16.70
CA PRO A 178 -10.67 34.81 16.99
C PRO A 178 -12.08 34.26 16.81
N LEU A 179 -12.30 33.26 15.93
CA LEU A 179 -13.60 32.60 15.77
C LEU A 179 -14.14 31.91 17.02
N VAL A 180 -13.31 31.68 18.04
CA VAL A 180 -13.76 31.13 19.33
C VAL A 180 -14.78 32.02 19.98
N HIS A 181 -14.62 33.33 19.84
CA HIS A 181 -15.46 34.37 20.49
C HIS A 181 -16.69 34.76 19.65
N GLU A 182 -16.80 34.26 18.42
CA GLU A 182 -17.95 34.53 17.57
C GLU A 182 -19.15 33.68 17.98
N GLU A 183 -20.35 34.25 17.86
CA GLU A 183 -21.62 33.62 18.23
C GLU A 183 -21.95 32.44 17.31
N GLU A 184 -22.41 31.33 17.88
CA GLU A 184 -22.81 30.14 17.18
C GLU A 184 -24.33 30.05 16.89
N PRO A 185 -24.76 29.49 15.77
CA PRO A 185 -23.93 28.87 14.72
C PRO A 185 -23.25 29.92 13.84
N LEU A 186 -21.96 29.69 13.51
CA LEU A 186 -21.17 30.58 12.66
C LEU A 186 -21.81 30.75 11.28
N SER A 187 -22.02 32.00 10.86
CA SER A 187 -22.49 32.28 9.50
C SER A 187 -21.36 32.19 8.47
N ARG A 188 -21.71 31.99 7.19
CA ARG A 188 -20.75 32.06 6.08
C ARG A 188 -20.03 33.43 6.04
N GLN A 189 -20.72 34.51 6.33
CA GLN A 189 -20.12 35.85 6.35
C GLN A 189 -19.11 36.00 7.46
N THR A 190 -19.39 35.42 8.65
CA THR A 190 -18.45 35.39 9.78
C THR A 190 -17.19 34.61 9.41
N ILE A 191 -17.34 33.41 8.90
CA ILE A 191 -16.22 32.52 8.50
C ILE A 191 -15.35 33.18 7.42
N LYS A 192 -15.95 33.87 6.46
CA LYS A 192 -15.26 34.51 5.33
C LYS A 192 -14.24 35.60 5.78
N ARG A 193 -14.39 36.15 6.95
CA ARG A 193 -13.46 37.17 7.52
C ARG A 193 -12.13 36.57 7.96
N PHE A 194 -12.05 35.24 8.06
CA PHE A 194 -10.89 34.52 8.56
C PHE A 194 -10.30 33.63 7.48
N ARG A 195 -9.01 33.41 7.60
CA ARG A 195 -8.27 32.57 6.65
C ARG A 195 -8.74 31.12 6.74
N ALA A 196 -9.07 30.55 5.59
CA ALA A 196 -9.34 29.11 5.46
C ALA A 196 -8.04 28.33 5.27
N ILE A 197 -7.99 27.11 5.83
CA ILE A 197 -6.97 26.12 5.47
C ILE A 197 -7.68 25.04 4.69
N VAL A 198 -7.29 24.85 3.43
CA VAL A 198 -7.92 23.92 2.49
C VAL A 198 -6.91 22.88 2.00
N VAL A 199 -7.37 21.66 1.80
CA VAL A 199 -6.56 20.63 1.12
C VAL A 199 -6.77 20.77 -0.38
N GLY A 200 -5.67 20.91 -1.13
CA GLY A 200 -5.71 20.98 -2.59
C GLY A 200 -6.17 19.66 -3.17
N ASP A 201 -7.07 19.71 -4.16
CA ASP A 201 -7.45 18.55 -4.95
C ASP A 201 -6.30 18.22 -5.92
N SER A 202 -5.90 16.96 -6.01
CA SER A 202 -4.88 16.51 -6.97
C SER A 202 -5.38 16.55 -8.42
N VAL A 203 -6.67 16.80 -8.62
CA VAL A 203 -7.29 16.97 -9.95
C VAL A 203 -7.53 18.45 -10.23
N HIS A 204 -6.93 18.98 -11.29
CA HIS A 204 -7.01 20.39 -11.67
C HIS A 204 -8.41 20.89 -12.08
N SER A 205 -9.44 20.07 -12.05
CA SER A 205 -10.73 20.35 -12.69
C SER A 205 -11.95 20.48 -11.78
N SER A 206 -11.86 20.33 -10.47
CA SER A 206 -13.07 20.37 -9.66
C SER A 206 -12.91 21.06 -8.31
N ARG A 207 -14.01 21.64 -7.86
CA ARG A 207 -14.16 22.30 -6.55
C ARG A 207 -13.68 21.38 -5.45
N SER A 208 -12.72 21.83 -4.65
CA SER A 208 -12.19 21.12 -3.49
C SER A 208 -13.31 20.67 -2.55
N ILE A 209 -13.35 19.41 -2.14
CA ILE A 209 -14.28 18.93 -1.13
C ILE A 209 -13.89 19.55 0.21
N GLY A 210 -14.88 19.95 0.98
CA GLY A 210 -14.66 20.69 2.22
C GLY A 210 -14.10 22.10 1.98
N SER A 211 -13.82 22.46 0.73
CA SER A 211 -13.58 23.82 0.34
C SER A 211 -14.93 24.49 0.09
N GLU A 212 -15.62 24.77 1.11
CA GLU A 212 -16.42 25.97 1.10
C GLU A 212 -15.47 27.16 1.16
N LEU A 213 -14.48 27.20 0.23
CA LEU A 213 -13.76 28.44 0.01
C LEU A 213 -14.80 29.43 -0.48
N LEU A 214 -15.16 30.34 0.40
CA LEU A 214 -16.12 31.36 0.08
C LEU A 214 -15.43 32.31 -0.89
N ASP A 215 -16.16 32.78 -1.90
CA ASP A 215 -15.63 33.70 -2.89
C ASP A 215 -14.86 34.82 -2.21
N ALA A 216 -13.60 35.03 -2.63
CA ALA A 216 -12.67 36.00 -2.07
C ALA A 216 -12.30 35.81 -0.56
N GLN A 217 -12.41 34.61 -0.01
CA GLN A 217 -11.83 34.26 1.31
C GLN A 217 -10.33 34.07 1.18
N GLU A 218 -9.55 34.63 2.11
CA GLU A 218 -8.12 34.31 2.22
C GLU A 218 -7.94 32.84 2.56
N ALA A 219 -7.03 32.15 1.86
CA ALA A 219 -6.79 30.72 2.08
C ALA A 219 -5.31 30.32 2.00
N ILE A 220 -4.96 29.31 2.80
CA ILE A 220 -3.75 28.53 2.63
C ILE A 220 -4.15 27.18 2.05
N THR A 221 -3.62 26.83 0.89
CA THR A 221 -3.81 25.49 0.29
C THR A 221 -2.63 24.59 0.68
N VAL A 222 -2.96 23.46 1.28
CA VAL A 222 -2.00 22.41 1.69
C VAL A 222 -2.24 21.13 0.93
N PHE A 223 -1.34 20.17 1.03
CA PHE A 223 -1.35 18.95 0.23
C PHE A 223 -1.99 17.75 0.94
N ASP A 224 -2.23 17.80 2.26
CA ASP A 224 -2.87 16.73 3.02
C ASP A 224 -3.60 17.24 4.27
N PHE A 225 -4.46 16.40 4.85
CA PHE A 225 -5.21 16.70 6.06
C PHE A 225 -4.34 16.78 7.32
N LYS A 226 -3.20 16.11 7.35
CA LYS A 226 -2.27 16.18 8.47
C LYS A 226 -1.65 17.57 8.56
N THR A 227 -1.16 18.10 7.46
CA THR A 227 -0.64 19.46 7.37
C THR A 227 -1.73 20.50 7.69
N LYS A 228 -2.95 20.30 7.17
CA LYS A 228 -4.10 21.14 7.50
C LYS A 228 -4.35 21.17 9.00
N LEU A 229 -4.38 20.02 9.65
CA LEU A 229 -4.57 19.90 11.10
C LEU A 229 -3.48 20.65 11.88
N GLU A 230 -2.21 20.48 11.51
CA GLU A 230 -1.07 21.15 12.16
C GLU A 230 -1.19 22.67 12.08
N LEU A 231 -1.59 23.23 10.93
CA LEU A 231 -1.79 24.66 10.75
C LEU A 231 -3.00 25.18 11.52
N GLN A 232 -4.10 24.39 11.61
CA GLN A 232 -5.26 24.77 12.42
C GLN A 232 -4.95 24.77 13.92
N ILE A 233 -4.20 23.78 14.44
CA ILE A 233 -3.74 23.75 15.83
C ILE A 233 -2.84 24.97 16.13
N SER A 234 -2.03 25.37 15.15
CA SER A 234 -1.17 26.57 15.27
C SER A 234 -1.95 27.90 15.20
N GLY A 235 -3.27 27.86 14.98
CA GLY A 235 -4.14 29.05 14.93
C GLY A 235 -4.02 29.85 13.63
N LEU A 236 -3.43 29.30 12.57
CA LEU A 236 -3.18 30.01 11.31
C LEU A 236 -4.42 30.10 10.40
N GLY A 237 -5.52 29.43 10.78
CA GLY A 237 -6.78 29.49 10.06
C GLY A 237 -7.81 28.49 10.56
N CYS A 238 -8.89 28.34 9.81
CA CYS A 238 -10.05 27.51 10.16
C CYS A 238 -10.46 26.60 9.02
N GLY A 239 -11.28 25.59 9.30
CA GLY A 239 -11.85 24.71 8.29
C GLY A 239 -12.34 23.38 8.84
N TYR A 240 -12.89 22.57 7.95
CA TYR A 240 -13.38 21.24 8.29
C TYR A 240 -12.24 20.21 8.35
N LEU A 241 -12.33 19.32 9.33
CA LEU A 241 -11.43 18.17 9.54
C LEU A 241 -12.26 16.89 9.70
N PRO A 242 -11.77 15.72 9.25
CA PRO A 242 -12.32 14.45 9.65
C PRO A 242 -12.38 14.34 11.19
N ARG A 243 -13.56 13.99 11.76
CA ARG A 243 -13.72 13.91 13.21
C ARG A 243 -12.71 12.98 13.85
N TYR A 244 -12.47 11.79 13.28
CA TYR A 244 -11.52 10.82 13.83
C TYR A 244 -10.09 11.38 13.93
N LEU A 245 -9.70 12.28 13.01
CA LEU A 245 -8.38 12.93 13.00
C LEU A 245 -8.31 14.05 14.04
N ALA A 246 -9.40 14.83 14.21
CA ALA A 246 -9.50 15.93 15.14
C ALA A 246 -9.75 15.49 16.60
N GLN A 247 -10.31 14.30 16.82
CA GLN A 247 -10.89 13.85 18.10
C GLN A 247 -9.95 14.05 19.30
N ARG A 248 -8.72 13.55 19.22
CA ARG A 248 -7.74 13.68 20.31
C ARG A 248 -7.38 15.14 20.66
N PHE A 249 -7.46 16.03 19.67
CA PHE A 249 -7.15 17.46 19.85
C PHE A 249 -8.35 18.23 20.38
N LEU A 250 -9.57 17.79 20.05
CA LEU A 250 -10.80 18.28 20.66
C LEU A 250 -10.86 17.89 22.14
N GLU A 251 -10.55 16.63 22.47
CA GLU A 251 -10.52 16.13 23.85
C GLU A 251 -9.45 16.80 24.72
N SER A 252 -8.28 17.10 24.13
CA SER A 252 -7.20 17.80 24.84
C SER A 252 -7.39 19.33 24.93
N GLY A 253 -8.38 19.87 24.21
CA GLY A 253 -8.60 21.31 24.11
C GLY A 253 -7.61 22.06 23.20
N ALA A 254 -6.77 21.34 22.43
CA ALA A 254 -5.90 21.94 21.43
C ALA A 254 -6.67 22.43 20.19
N LEU A 255 -7.87 21.89 19.97
CA LEU A 255 -8.87 22.41 19.03
C LEU A 255 -10.21 22.60 19.73
N ILE A 256 -11.00 23.54 19.22
CA ILE A 256 -12.38 23.81 19.62
C ILE A 256 -13.28 23.61 18.42
N GLU A 257 -14.26 22.72 18.55
CA GLU A 257 -15.31 22.53 17.54
C GLU A 257 -16.27 23.71 17.56
N LYS A 258 -16.64 24.22 16.39
CA LYS A 258 -17.60 25.31 16.22
C LYS A 258 -18.77 24.83 15.35
N LYS A 259 -19.99 25.17 15.76
CA LYS A 259 -21.19 24.92 14.95
C LYS A 259 -21.27 25.93 13.80
N VAL A 260 -21.62 25.46 12.62
CA VAL A 260 -21.74 26.28 11.40
C VAL A 260 -23.14 26.19 10.83
N VAL A 261 -23.68 27.29 10.33
CA VAL A 261 -24.98 27.28 9.61
C VAL A 261 -24.85 26.50 8.31
N ALA A 262 -25.79 25.58 8.02
CA ALA A 262 -25.80 24.72 6.84
C ALA A 262 -24.54 23.83 6.73
N GLN A 263 -24.12 23.26 7.82
CA GLN A 263 -22.98 22.36 7.90
C GLN A 263 -23.24 21.07 7.11
N ILE A 264 -22.33 20.72 6.17
CA ILE A 264 -22.23 19.37 5.66
C ILE A 264 -21.38 18.60 6.67
N VAL A 265 -22.05 17.74 7.44
CA VAL A 265 -21.40 16.99 8.54
C VAL A 265 -20.90 15.64 8.07
N TYR A 266 -21.46 15.11 6.99
CA TYR A 266 -21.21 13.76 6.50
C TYR A 266 -20.93 13.74 5.00
N GLU A 267 -19.83 13.10 4.61
CA GLU A 267 -19.45 12.89 3.22
C GLU A 267 -19.38 11.39 2.92
N PRO A 268 -20.03 10.90 1.85
CA PRO A 268 -20.01 9.49 1.50
C PRO A 268 -18.60 9.05 1.10
N VAL A 269 -18.19 7.87 1.58
CA VAL A 269 -16.87 7.30 1.34
C VAL A 269 -17.04 5.94 0.66
N TRP A 270 -16.17 5.68 -0.30
CA TRP A 270 -16.27 4.55 -1.19
C TRP A 270 -14.98 3.74 -1.26
N VAL A 271 -15.13 2.47 -1.60
CA VAL A 271 -14.09 1.62 -2.17
C VAL A 271 -14.42 1.40 -3.63
N GLY A 272 -13.41 1.43 -4.50
CA GLY A 272 -13.56 1.17 -5.94
C GLY A 272 -12.50 0.21 -6.44
N TRP A 273 -12.78 -0.56 -7.48
CA TRP A 273 -11.86 -1.53 -8.07
C TRP A 273 -12.10 -1.66 -9.57
N ASN A 274 -11.06 -2.10 -10.29
CA ASN A 274 -11.15 -2.38 -11.71
C ASN A 274 -11.65 -3.82 -11.90
N GLU A 275 -12.87 -4.00 -12.40
CA GLU A 275 -13.45 -5.33 -12.64
C GLU A 275 -12.77 -6.10 -13.77
N GLN A 276 -12.17 -5.39 -14.74
CA GLN A 276 -11.59 -6.02 -15.93
C GLN A 276 -10.21 -6.62 -15.66
N THR A 277 -9.47 -6.04 -14.73
CA THR A 277 -8.10 -6.47 -14.37
C THR A 277 -8.02 -7.15 -13.00
N ALA A 278 -9.14 -7.26 -12.29
CA ALA A 278 -9.19 -7.84 -10.96
C ALA A 278 -8.81 -9.33 -10.97
N GLY A 279 -7.70 -9.67 -10.34
CA GLY A 279 -7.30 -11.03 -10.03
C GLY A 279 -7.69 -11.43 -8.60
N LEU A 280 -7.09 -12.51 -8.11
CA LEU A 280 -7.42 -13.07 -6.80
C LEU A 280 -6.97 -12.17 -5.64
N ALA A 281 -5.83 -11.46 -5.77
CA ALA A 281 -5.38 -10.51 -4.74
C ALA A 281 -6.33 -9.31 -4.64
N SER A 282 -6.73 -8.72 -5.78
CA SER A 282 -7.70 -7.65 -5.83
C SER A 282 -9.03 -8.06 -5.20
N GLY A 283 -9.54 -9.25 -5.55
CA GLY A 283 -10.76 -9.82 -4.97
C GLY A 283 -10.66 -9.97 -3.44
N TRP A 284 -9.57 -10.55 -2.94
CA TRP A 284 -9.33 -10.72 -1.51
C TRP A 284 -9.33 -9.38 -0.77
N TRP A 285 -8.58 -8.39 -1.27
CA TRP A 285 -8.50 -7.07 -0.65
C TRP A 285 -9.84 -6.35 -0.62
N ARG A 286 -10.60 -6.38 -1.72
CA ARG A 286 -11.96 -5.85 -1.77
C ARG A 286 -12.84 -6.45 -0.69
N ASP A 287 -12.87 -7.78 -0.62
CA ASP A 287 -13.77 -8.51 0.28
C ASP A 287 -13.38 -8.28 1.76
N GLU A 288 -12.09 -8.28 2.09
CA GLU A 288 -11.61 -7.99 3.44
C GLU A 288 -11.86 -6.53 3.87
N ILE A 289 -11.71 -5.56 2.96
CA ILE A 289 -12.03 -4.16 3.26
C ILE A 289 -13.53 -4.02 3.56
N LEU A 290 -14.39 -4.64 2.75
CA LEU A 290 -15.85 -4.55 2.90
C LEU A 290 -16.37 -5.29 4.14
N ALA A 291 -15.71 -6.37 4.54
CA ALA A 291 -16.07 -7.15 5.73
C ALA A 291 -15.49 -6.57 7.04
N ASN A 292 -14.60 -5.57 6.98
CA ASN A 292 -13.86 -5.11 8.14
C ASN A 292 -14.67 -4.17 9.03
N ASN A 293 -15.03 -4.66 10.22
CA ASN A 293 -15.80 -3.89 11.21
C ASN A 293 -15.07 -2.64 11.73
N ALA A 294 -13.73 -2.65 11.79
CA ALA A 294 -12.97 -1.49 12.23
C ALA A 294 -13.00 -0.37 11.18
N ILE A 295 -12.96 -0.72 9.90
CA ILE A 295 -13.16 0.23 8.79
C ILE A 295 -14.58 0.79 8.83
N ALA A 296 -15.60 -0.09 8.94
CA ALA A 296 -16.99 0.33 9.04
C ALA A 296 -17.26 1.22 10.28
N GLY A 297 -16.51 1.01 11.38
CA GLY A 297 -16.66 1.78 12.62
C GLY A 297 -16.14 3.22 12.55
N VAL A 298 -15.22 3.52 11.60
CA VAL A 298 -14.73 4.90 11.39
C VAL A 298 -15.75 5.75 10.64
N TYR A 299 -16.53 5.11 9.76
CA TYR A 299 -17.51 5.79 8.93
C TYR A 299 -18.90 5.65 9.57
N ALA A 300 -19.37 6.73 10.20
CA ALA A 300 -20.68 6.76 10.80
C ALA A 300 -21.77 6.41 9.77
N LYS A 301 -22.82 5.73 10.21
CA LYS A 301 -24.06 5.70 9.41
C LYS A 301 -24.71 7.06 9.59
N SER A 302 -24.92 7.81 8.50
CA SER A 302 -25.78 9.01 8.53
C SER A 302 -27.03 8.69 9.33
N PRO A 303 -27.41 9.52 10.31
CA PRO A 303 -28.76 9.41 10.85
C PRO A 303 -29.74 9.65 9.69
N VAL A 304 -30.59 8.67 9.45
CA VAL A 304 -31.67 8.72 8.44
C VAL A 304 -32.68 9.79 8.84
#